data_ec36e7f23ebd82931adcc00538bc9a7e
#
_entry.id   ec36e7f23ebd82931adcc00538bc9a7e
#
_cell.length_a   1.000
_cell.length_b   1.000
_cell.length_c   1.000
_cell.angle_alpha   90.00
_cell.angle_beta   90.00
_cell.angle_gamma   90.00
#
_symmetry.space_group_name_H-M   'P 1'
#
loop_
_entity.id
_entity.type
_entity.pdbx_description
1 polymer ?
#
loop_
_entity_poly.entity_id
_entity_poly.type
_entity_poly.pdbx_seq_one_letter_code
_entity_poly.pdbx_strand_id
1 'polypeptide(L)'
;MVHHHRASLLVHQQRKGEAAAEDPLHADGGGMKELRGRLADYACHNRKHGHDALLRMLAGFALVSCLLLLLPGSPVSAAMDELLQLGRRTRHDEEAPPPCADVANGTVCCDRSALRTDVCVMRGDVRTQGASNSLFLLLRPNSSAAADERIRPYTRKWESSIMSTIDELRLRSAPEGDAAAPARCDVRHGIPAVVLPTGGYTGNVYHEFNDGIIPLYITARHYNKKVVFVMLEYHDWWMTKYGHIVEQLSDYPPIDFANDRRTHCFPEAVVGLRIHDELAIDAARMPANQTIQDFRQMLDDAHRGRIQTIIKEEEEEAAAAAAAAATAPAEIERRKQQQHRGSKRNDRPRLVIVSRNGSRAIENEAELVRAAEGAGFRVAVLQPRQDTELAKMYRALNASDVMVGVHGAAMTHFLFMRPGSVFIQVVPLGTDWAAETYYGEPARRLGLRYMPYKILPSESSLYGQYAKDDPVLTDPNTVNAKGWQVTKQVYLDGQNVRLDMARFRLQLRQAYGHWAAQRQRRRADSGNTQRRRPM
;
A
#
# COMPACT_ATOMS: atom_id res chain seq x y z
N MET A 1 -24.13 14.78 36.19
CA MET A 1 -23.24 13.65 36.55
C MET A 1 -23.16 12.58 35.46
N VAL A 2 -23.89 12.66 34.36
CA VAL A 2 -23.92 11.61 33.30
C VAL A 2 -22.92 11.88 32.16
N HIS A 3 -22.43 13.11 31.98
CA HIS A 3 -21.50 13.48 30.90
C HIS A 3 -20.02 13.19 31.19
N HIS A 4 -19.61 13.02 32.43
CA HIS A 4 -18.18 12.70 32.73
C HIS A 4 -17.80 11.22 32.56
N HIS A 5 -18.76 10.29 32.63
CA HIS A 5 -18.47 8.86 32.44
C HIS A 5 -18.28 8.44 30.98
N ARG A 6 -18.88 9.17 30.00
CA ARG A 6 -18.71 8.85 28.57
C ARG A 6 -17.34 9.27 28.03
N ALA A 7 -16.81 10.39 28.49
CA ALA A 7 -15.48 10.85 28.08
C ALA A 7 -14.35 9.91 28.56
N SER A 8 -14.51 9.33 29.76
CA SER A 8 -13.50 8.41 30.34
C SER A 8 -13.46 7.05 29.62
N LEU A 9 -14.61 6.58 29.12
CA LEU A 9 -14.69 5.32 28.36
C LEU A 9 -14.09 5.46 26.95
N LEU A 10 -14.28 6.59 26.30
CA LEU A 10 -13.68 6.88 24.98
C LEU A 10 -12.15 6.99 25.04
N VAL A 11 -11.61 7.62 26.11
CA VAL A 11 -10.16 7.70 26.32
C VAL A 11 -9.57 6.31 26.62
N HIS A 12 -10.31 5.43 27.29
CA HIS A 12 -9.83 4.08 27.59
C HIS A 12 -9.87 3.14 26.36
N GLN A 13 -10.86 3.32 25.47
CA GLN A 13 -10.91 2.60 24.19
C GLN A 13 -9.84 3.10 23.22
N GLN A 14 -9.56 4.42 23.18
CA GLN A 14 -8.47 4.95 22.36
C GLN A 14 -7.09 4.45 22.80
N ARG A 15 -6.83 4.35 24.11
CA ARG A 15 -5.59 3.75 24.63
C ARG A 15 -5.47 2.25 24.30
N LYS A 16 -6.59 1.50 24.30
CA LYS A 16 -6.58 0.10 23.85
C LYS A 16 -6.35 -0.05 22.36
N GLY A 17 -6.83 0.89 21.54
CA GLY A 17 -6.57 0.91 20.10
C GLY A 17 -5.11 1.20 19.73
N GLU A 18 -4.43 2.06 20.49
CA GLU A 18 -2.99 2.32 20.31
C GLU A 18 -2.13 1.11 20.74
N ALA A 19 -2.56 0.36 21.77
CA ALA A 19 -1.89 -0.87 22.19
C ALA A 19 -2.14 -2.05 21.24
N ALA A 20 -3.32 -2.12 20.60
CA ALA A 20 -3.67 -3.21 19.69
C ALA A 20 -2.94 -3.14 18.33
N ALA A 21 -2.44 -1.97 17.92
CA ALA A 21 -1.65 -1.83 16.70
C ALA A 21 -0.21 -2.39 16.82
N GLU A 22 0.23 -2.76 18.03
CA GLU A 22 1.58 -3.24 18.30
C GLU A 22 1.65 -4.60 19.01
N ASP A 23 0.52 -5.27 19.27
CA ASP A 23 0.49 -6.42 20.16
C ASP A 23 0.86 -7.77 19.50
N PRO A 24 1.55 -8.62 20.26
CA PRO A 24 2.40 -9.67 19.74
C PRO A 24 1.63 -10.96 19.41
N LEU A 25 2.08 -11.55 18.34
CA LEU A 25 1.81 -12.92 17.98
C LEU A 25 2.36 -13.91 19.00
N HIS A 26 1.51 -14.55 19.78
CA HIS A 26 1.80 -15.88 20.29
C HIS A 26 1.71 -16.84 19.09
N ALA A 27 2.83 -17.11 18.45
CA ALA A 27 2.91 -18.12 17.41
C ALA A 27 3.65 -19.33 17.94
N ASP A 28 3.00 -20.49 17.86
CA ASP A 28 3.67 -21.77 18.01
C ASP A 28 4.87 -21.86 17.06
N GLY A 29 6.04 -22.17 17.62
CA GLY A 29 7.33 -22.07 16.93
C GLY A 29 7.60 -23.13 15.84
N GLY A 30 6.61 -23.94 15.45
CA GLY A 30 6.76 -25.00 14.44
C GLY A 30 6.46 -24.55 12.99
N GLY A 31 5.40 -23.78 12.79
CA GLY A 31 4.95 -23.42 11.44
C GLY A 31 5.80 -22.36 10.73
N MET A 32 6.50 -21.53 11.48
CA MET A 32 7.22 -20.37 10.95
C MET A 32 8.61 -20.71 10.36
N LYS A 33 9.23 -21.83 10.74
CA LYS A 33 10.48 -22.30 10.11
C LYS A 33 10.23 -22.79 8.70
N GLU A 34 9.13 -23.47 8.47
CA GLU A 34 8.78 -24.00 7.15
C GLU A 34 8.29 -22.90 6.20
N LEU A 35 7.57 -21.90 6.70
CA LEU A 35 7.11 -20.76 5.89
C LEU A 35 8.25 -19.79 5.55
N ARG A 36 9.24 -19.62 6.44
CA ARG A 36 10.48 -18.86 6.13
C ARG A 36 11.29 -19.48 5.01
N GLY A 37 11.39 -20.82 5.00
CA GLY A 37 11.99 -21.54 3.88
C GLY A 37 11.26 -21.22 2.56
N ARG A 38 9.95 -21.30 2.58
CA ARG A 38 9.12 -21.11 1.37
C ARG A 38 9.05 -19.67 0.87
N LEU A 39 9.04 -18.67 1.76
CA LEU A 39 9.06 -17.25 1.35
C LEU A 39 10.45 -16.78 0.92
N ALA A 40 11.51 -17.25 1.58
CA ALA A 40 12.87 -17.02 1.14
C ALA A 40 13.17 -17.78 -0.15
N ASP A 41 12.67 -19.01 -0.29
CA ASP A 41 12.78 -19.80 -1.51
C ASP A 41 11.98 -19.20 -2.66
N TYR A 42 10.80 -18.61 -2.42
CA TYR A 42 10.02 -17.94 -3.46
C TYR A 42 10.71 -16.67 -3.97
N ALA A 43 11.24 -15.84 -3.09
CA ALA A 43 12.02 -14.65 -3.48
C ALA A 43 13.39 -15.02 -4.08
N CYS A 44 14.04 -16.09 -3.56
CA CYS A 44 15.32 -16.56 -4.04
C CYS A 44 15.19 -17.45 -5.28
N HIS A 45 14.11 -18.25 -5.40
CA HIS A 45 13.87 -19.13 -6.53
C HIS A 45 13.57 -18.33 -7.81
N ASN A 46 12.72 -17.30 -7.72
CA ASN A 46 12.46 -16.40 -8.85
C ASN A 46 13.70 -15.57 -9.26
N ARG A 47 14.60 -15.24 -8.32
CA ARG A 47 15.86 -14.54 -8.64
C ARG A 47 16.95 -15.47 -9.19
N LYS A 48 17.11 -16.68 -8.62
CA LYS A 48 18.14 -17.63 -9.07
C LYS A 48 17.81 -18.21 -10.44
N HIS A 49 16.55 -18.57 -10.71
CA HIS A 49 16.20 -19.08 -12.03
C HIS A 49 16.29 -18.03 -13.14
N GLY A 50 16.01 -16.76 -12.85
CA GLY A 50 16.18 -15.67 -13.82
C GLY A 50 17.67 -15.38 -14.11
N HIS A 51 18.52 -15.35 -13.09
CA HIS A 51 19.95 -15.03 -13.26
C HIS A 51 20.75 -16.21 -13.78
N ASP A 52 20.51 -17.42 -13.30
CA ASP A 52 21.20 -18.63 -13.79
C ASP A 52 20.75 -18.99 -15.21
N ALA A 53 19.48 -18.80 -15.55
CA ALA A 53 19.00 -18.97 -16.91
C ALA A 53 19.59 -17.91 -17.85
N LEU A 54 19.67 -16.64 -17.41
CA LEU A 54 20.26 -15.56 -18.20
C LEU A 54 21.78 -15.74 -18.38
N LEU A 55 22.51 -16.14 -17.34
CA LEU A 55 23.94 -16.43 -17.40
C LEU A 55 24.25 -17.65 -18.28
N ARG A 56 23.45 -18.71 -18.19
CA ARG A 56 23.60 -19.91 -19.07
C ARG A 56 23.21 -19.56 -20.51
N MET A 57 22.22 -18.73 -20.75
CA MET A 57 21.89 -18.22 -22.10
C MET A 57 23.02 -17.33 -22.65
N LEU A 58 23.57 -16.41 -21.86
CA LEU A 58 24.67 -15.54 -22.29
C LEU A 58 25.98 -16.34 -22.55
N ALA A 59 26.31 -17.32 -21.71
CA ALA A 59 27.44 -18.22 -21.92
C ALA A 59 27.21 -19.13 -23.15
N GLY A 60 26.00 -19.63 -23.36
CA GLY A 60 25.61 -20.38 -24.56
C GLY A 60 25.69 -19.53 -25.83
N PHE A 61 25.23 -18.27 -25.76
CA PHE A 61 25.31 -17.30 -26.89
C PHE A 61 26.77 -16.97 -27.25
N ALA A 62 27.64 -16.77 -26.25
CA ALA A 62 29.06 -16.49 -26.47
C ALA A 62 29.78 -17.68 -27.11
N LEU A 63 29.47 -18.90 -26.68
CA LEU A 63 30.03 -20.13 -27.26
C LEU A 63 29.54 -20.38 -28.68
N VAL A 64 28.26 -20.18 -28.97
CA VAL A 64 27.67 -20.35 -30.30
C VAL A 64 28.15 -19.25 -31.23
N SER A 65 28.28 -17.98 -30.77
CA SER A 65 28.86 -16.91 -31.58
C SER A 65 30.33 -17.15 -31.92
N CYS A 66 31.14 -17.70 -31.01
CA CYS A 66 32.53 -18.09 -31.31
C CYS A 66 32.63 -19.24 -32.33
N LEU A 67 31.74 -20.22 -32.25
CA LEU A 67 31.70 -21.33 -33.22
C LEU A 67 31.22 -20.88 -34.60
N LEU A 68 30.29 -19.91 -34.67
CA LEU A 68 29.74 -19.40 -35.93
C LEU A 68 30.68 -18.46 -36.69
N LEU A 69 31.64 -17.82 -36.00
CA LEU A 69 32.73 -17.04 -36.63
C LEU A 69 33.78 -17.89 -37.30
N LEU A 70 33.74 -19.22 -37.12
CA LEU A 70 34.71 -20.17 -37.68
C LEU A 70 34.20 -20.97 -38.87
N LEU A 71 32.94 -20.79 -39.32
CA LEU A 71 32.36 -21.53 -40.45
C LEU A 71 31.84 -20.58 -41.55
N PRO A 72 32.45 -20.53 -42.71
CA PRO A 72 31.92 -19.78 -43.84
C PRO A 72 30.78 -20.55 -44.52
N GLY A 73 29.56 -19.98 -44.52
CA GLY A 73 28.48 -20.37 -45.42
C GLY A 73 27.38 -21.29 -44.85
N SER A 74 26.86 -21.07 -43.66
CA SER A 74 25.77 -21.89 -43.08
C SER A 74 24.43 -21.13 -43.02
N PRO A 75 23.27 -21.79 -43.22
CA PRO A 75 21.93 -21.18 -43.28
C PRO A 75 21.39 -20.89 -41.87
N VAL A 76 22.01 -19.95 -41.15
CA VAL A 76 21.76 -19.71 -39.73
C VAL A 76 20.58 -18.72 -39.51
N SER A 77 20.20 -17.95 -40.51
CA SER A 77 19.07 -17.01 -40.36
C SER A 77 17.70 -17.69 -40.20
N ALA A 78 17.47 -18.80 -40.88
CA ALA A 78 16.22 -19.56 -40.80
C ALA A 78 16.03 -20.27 -39.45
N ALA A 79 17.12 -20.85 -38.92
CA ALA A 79 17.09 -21.53 -37.61
C ALA A 79 16.94 -20.53 -36.44
N MET A 80 17.46 -19.32 -36.58
CA MET A 80 17.33 -18.28 -35.57
C MET A 80 15.87 -17.71 -35.54
N ASP A 81 15.22 -17.56 -36.68
CA ASP A 81 13.82 -17.16 -36.76
C ASP A 81 12.89 -18.26 -36.22
N GLU A 82 13.22 -19.53 -36.45
CA GLU A 82 12.46 -20.66 -35.90
C GLU A 82 12.64 -20.81 -34.39
N LEU A 83 13.83 -20.58 -33.84
CA LEU A 83 14.09 -20.53 -32.40
C LEU A 83 13.41 -19.31 -31.72
N LEU A 84 13.38 -18.16 -32.38
CA LEU A 84 12.64 -16.98 -31.92
C LEU A 84 11.12 -17.17 -31.99
N GLN A 85 10.64 -17.93 -32.99
CA GLN A 85 9.22 -18.31 -33.08
C GLN A 85 8.85 -19.40 -32.07
N LEU A 86 9.75 -20.37 -31.78
CA LEU A 86 9.56 -21.35 -30.71
C LEU A 86 9.54 -20.66 -29.33
N GLY A 87 10.46 -19.73 -29.07
CA GLY A 87 10.48 -18.94 -27.83
C GLY A 87 9.28 -17.98 -27.69
N ARG A 88 8.60 -17.61 -28.79
CA ARG A 88 7.31 -16.92 -28.74
C ARG A 88 6.12 -17.86 -28.56
N ARG A 89 6.18 -19.08 -29.07
CA ARG A 89 5.13 -20.08 -28.89
C ARG A 89 5.08 -20.67 -27.49
N THR A 90 6.18 -20.80 -26.78
CA THR A 90 6.20 -21.28 -25.37
C THR A 90 5.79 -20.21 -24.35
N ARG A 91 5.44 -18.99 -24.78
CA ARG A 91 4.90 -17.93 -23.93
C ARG A 91 3.38 -17.79 -23.99
N HIS A 92 2.69 -18.63 -24.70
CA HIS A 92 1.25 -18.84 -24.62
C HIS A 92 0.98 -20.26 -24.08
N ASP A 93 1.55 -20.59 -22.92
CA ASP A 93 0.81 -21.47 -22.02
C ASP A 93 -0.41 -20.63 -21.62
N GLU A 94 -1.58 -20.99 -22.13
CA GLU A 94 -2.87 -20.49 -21.64
C GLU A 94 -2.88 -20.81 -20.15
N GLU A 95 -2.52 -19.82 -19.34
CA GLU A 95 -2.61 -19.92 -17.90
C GLU A 95 -4.08 -20.24 -17.61
N ALA A 96 -4.34 -21.41 -17.04
CA ALA A 96 -5.69 -21.86 -16.75
C ALA A 96 -6.44 -20.73 -16.01
N PRO A 97 -7.69 -20.43 -16.39
CA PRO A 97 -8.41 -19.32 -15.75
C PRO A 97 -8.36 -19.50 -14.24
N PRO A 98 -8.20 -18.39 -13.48
CA PRO A 98 -8.08 -18.47 -12.02
C PRO A 98 -9.27 -19.25 -11.45
N PRO A 99 -9.06 -20.06 -10.40
CA PRO A 99 -10.16 -20.77 -9.74
C PRO A 99 -11.32 -19.82 -9.45
N CYS A 100 -12.56 -20.25 -9.67
CA CYS A 100 -13.75 -19.44 -9.49
C CYS A 100 -13.87 -18.20 -10.43
N ALA A 101 -13.20 -18.19 -11.58
CA ALA A 101 -13.38 -17.14 -12.57
C ALA A 101 -14.74 -17.21 -13.27
N ASP A 102 -15.24 -18.43 -13.50
CA ASP A 102 -16.54 -18.69 -14.11
C ASP A 102 -17.38 -19.58 -13.20
N VAL A 103 -18.15 -18.95 -12.32
CA VAL A 103 -19.03 -19.62 -11.36
C VAL A 103 -20.43 -19.73 -11.94
N ALA A 104 -20.94 -20.94 -12.04
CA ALA A 104 -22.31 -21.18 -12.50
C ALA A 104 -23.36 -20.58 -11.55
N ASN A 105 -24.49 -20.15 -12.09
CA ASN A 105 -25.59 -19.64 -11.28
C ASN A 105 -26.13 -20.75 -10.33
N GLY A 106 -26.39 -20.42 -9.08
CA GLY A 106 -26.78 -21.35 -8.03
C GLY A 106 -25.61 -22.10 -7.40
N THR A 107 -24.36 -21.62 -7.52
CA THR A 107 -23.18 -22.28 -6.93
C THR A 107 -22.35 -21.34 -6.06
N VAL A 108 -21.60 -21.96 -5.17
CA VAL A 108 -20.55 -21.34 -4.34
C VAL A 108 -19.21 -21.94 -4.76
N CYS A 109 -18.22 -21.10 -5.04
CA CYS A 109 -16.85 -21.54 -5.33
C CYS A 109 -15.88 -20.77 -4.45
N CYS A 110 -14.97 -21.47 -3.77
CA CYS A 110 -13.93 -20.85 -2.93
C CYS A 110 -12.54 -21.16 -3.49
N ASP A 111 -11.81 -20.12 -3.86
CA ASP A 111 -10.41 -20.21 -4.19
C ASP A 111 -9.56 -20.04 -2.92
N ARG A 112 -8.90 -21.12 -2.53
CA ARG A 112 -8.01 -21.19 -1.36
C ARG A 112 -6.54 -21.41 -1.73
N SER A 113 -6.24 -21.34 -3.03
CA SER A 113 -4.89 -21.59 -3.57
C SER A 113 -3.90 -20.50 -3.24
N ALA A 114 -4.37 -19.25 -3.09
CA ALA A 114 -3.51 -18.14 -2.78
C ALA A 114 -2.93 -18.24 -1.37
N LEU A 115 -1.62 -17.94 -1.24
CA LEU A 115 -0.92 -17.98 0.05
C LEU A 115 -1.46 -16.92 1.03
N ARG A 116 -1.88 -15.77 0.51
CA ARG A 116 -2.22 -14.59 1.32
C ARG A 116 -3.69 -14.49 1.70
N THR A 117 -4.60 -14.99 0.87
CA THR A 117 -6.04 -14.77 1.05
C THR A 117 -6.85 -15.93 0.49
N ASP A 118 -8.02 -16.15 1.08
CA ASP A 118 -9.09 -16.95 0.47
C ASP A 118 -10.11 -16.00 -0.16
N VAL A 119 -10.68 -16.39 -1.29
CA VAL A 119 -11.76 -15.65 -1.96
C VAL A 119 -12.86 -16.61 -2.38
N CYS A 120 -14.08 -16.34 -1.95
CA CYS A 120 -15.24 -17.11 -2.37
C CYS A 120 -16.16 -16.28 -3.27
N VAL A 121 -16.79 -16.92 -4.25
CA VAL A 121 -17.80 -16.33 -5.13
C VAL A 121 -19.09 -17.11 -4.98
N MET A 122 -20.18 -16.40 -4.72
CA MET A 122 -21.54 -16.93 -4.68
C MET A 122 -22.33 -16.28 -5.81
N ARG A 123 -22.97 -17.05 -6.68
CA ARG A 123 -23.76 -16.52 -7.81
C ARG A 123 -25.18 -17.04 -7.78
N GLY A 124 -26.16 -16.13 -7.75
CA GLY A 124 -27.60 -16.42 -7.64
C GLY A 124 -28.31 -15.46 -6.69
N ASP A 125 -29.38 -15.89 -6.04
CA ASP A 125 -30.06 -15.11 -4.99
C ASP A 125 -29.26 -15.22 -3.68
N VAL A 126 -28.27 -14.31 -3.51
CA VAL A 126 -27.42 -14.24 -2.32
C VAL A 126 -28.04 -13.29 -1.32
N ARG A 127 -28.29 -13.75 -0.10
CA ARG A 127 -28.93 -12.99 0.99
C ARG A 127 -28.01 -12.84 2.18
N THR A 128 -27.92 -11.63 2.74
CA THR A 128 -27.16 -11.33 3.96
C THR A 128 -27.96 -11.67 5.21
N GLN A 129 -27.28 -12.17 6.24
CA GLN A 129 -27.82 -12.32 7.59
C GLN A 129 -26.73 -11.97 8.62
N GLY A 130 -26.62 -10.69 8.96
CA GLY A 130 -25.58 -10.17 9.87
C GLY A 130 -25.65 -10.80 11.27
N ALA A 131 -26.86 -11.03 11.79
CA ALA A 131 -27.05 -11.60 13.12
C ALA A 131 -26.43 -12.99 13.33
N SER A 132 -26.16 -13.75 12.26
CA SER A 132 -25.55 -15.08 12.30
C SER A 132 -24.21 -15.14 11.55
N ASN A 133 -23.61 -14.01 11.19
CA ASN A 133 -22.43 -13.94 10.34
C ASN A 133 -22.52 -14.86 9.13
N SER A 134 -23.67 -14.82 8.42
CA SER A 134 -23.95 -15.74 7.33
C SER A 134 -24.38 -15.04 6.05
N LEU A 135 -23.99 -15.64 4.91
CA LEU A 135 -24.57 -15.37 3.60
C LEU A 135 -25.24 -16.66 3.09
N PHE A 136 -26.45 -16.50 2.59
CA PHE A 136 -27.23 -17.59 2.06
C PHE A 136 -27.37 -17.47 0.53
N LEU A 137 -27.08 -18.54 -0.18
CA LEU A 137 -27.42 -18.69 -1.59
C LEU A 137 -28.71 -19.50 -1.68
N LEU A 138 -29.79 -18.87 -2.09
CA LEU A 138 -31.04 -19.58 -2.28
C LEU A 138 -31.02 -20.38 -3.57
N LEU A 139 -31.29 -21.67 -3.44
CA LEU A 139 -31.32 -22.62 -4.54
C LEU A 139 -32.72 -22.71 -5.14
N ARG A 140 -32.81 -22.84 -6.46
CA ARG A 140 -34.07 -23.16 -7.15
C ARG A 140 -34.50 -24.57 -6.80
N PRO A 141 -35.83 -24.89 -6.89
CA PRO A 141 -36.31 -26.24 -6.75
C PRO A 141 -35.55 -27.20 -7.69
N ASN A 142 -35.17 -28.37 -7.18
CA ASN A 142 -34.37 -29.40 -7.87
C ASN A 142 -32.87 -29.08 -8.07
N SER A 143 -32.31 -28.08 -7.43
CA SER A 143 -30.87 -27.87 -7.37
C SER A 143 -30.25 -28.69 -6.24
N SER A 144 -29.22 -29.48 -6.54
CA SER A 144 -28.58 -30.41 -5.57
C SER A 144 -27.25 -29.86 -4.97
N ALA A 145 -26.86 -28.64 -5.28
CA ALA A 145 -25.60 -28.08 -4.83
C ALA A 145 -25.70 -27.59 -3.38
N ALA A 146 -25.45 -28.48 -2.40
CA ALA A 146 -25.27 -28.07 -1.01
C ALA A 146 -23.88 -27.52 -0.82
N ALA A 147 -23.76 -26.28 -0.37
CA ALA A 147 -22.48 -25.68 0.08
C ALA A 147 -22.63 -25.21 1.53
N ASP A 148 -21.61 -25.45 2.33
CA ASP A 148 -21.45 -24.94 3.69
C ASP A 148 -19.98 -24.63 3.91
N GLU A 149 -19.58 -23.43 3.46
CA GLU A 149 -18.20 -22.97 3.49
C GLU A 149 -18.00 -21.96 4.63
N ARG A 150 -16.80 -21.90 5.17
CA ARG A 150 -16.40 -20.91 6.17
C ARG A 150 -15.20 -20.14 5.68
N ILE A 151 -15.20 -18.83 5.90
CA ILE A 151 -14.13 -17.94 5.46
C ILE A 151 -13.93 -16.79 6.45
N ARG A 152 -12.67 -16.44 6.72
CA ARG A 152 -12.25 -15.18 7.31
C ARG A 152 -11.63 -14.35 6.20
N PRO A 153 -12.34 -13.36 5.65
CA PRO A 153 -11.97 -12.74 4.37
C PRO A 153 -10.87 -11.68 4.50
N TYR A 154 -9.75 -11.99 5.17
CA TYR A 154 -8.63 -11.08 5.37
C TYR A 154 -7.36 -11.59 4.67
N THR A 155 -6.50 -10.66 4.24
CA THR A 155 -5.36 -10.93 3.34
C THR A 155 -4.08 -11.34 4.07
N ARG A 156 -4.19 -11.90 5.28
CA ARG A 156 -3.07 -12.40 6.11
C ARG A 156 -3.31 -13.82 6.60
N LYS A 157 -3.76 -14.68 5.71
CA LYS A 157 -4.14 -16.06 5.95
C LYS A 157 -3.13 -16.86 6.80
N TRP A 158 -1.83 -16.56 6.69
CA TRP A 158 -0.78 -17.24 7.43
C TRP A 158 -0.59 -16.73 8.87
N GLU A 159 -1.22 -15.63 9.26
CA GLU A 159 -1.10 -15.02 10.59
C GLU A 159 -2.31 -15.39 11.45
N SER A 160 -2.28 -16.58 12.07
CA SER A 160 -3.41 -17.15 12.81
C SER A 160 -3.95 -16.24 13.91
N SER A 161 -3.07 -15.53 14.64
CA SER A 161 -3.47 -14.61 15.70
C SER A 161 -4.28 -13.43 15.18
N ILE A 162 -3.87 -12.82 14.07
CA ILE A 162 -4.65 -11.72 13.49
C ILE A 162 -5.91 -12.24 12.79
N MET A 163 -5.83 -13.40 12.14
CA MET A 163 -7.01 -14.02 11.53
C MET A 163 -8.09 -14.37 12.56
N SER A 164 -7.71 -14.68 13.80
CA SER A 164 -8.67 -14.94 14.86
C SER A 164 -9.48 -13.71 15.30
N THR A 165 -9.01 -12.50 14.98
CA THR A 165 -9.74 -11.24 15.27
C THR A 165 -10.74 -10.85 14.18
N ILE A 166 -10.72 -11.55 13.04
CA ILE A 166 -11.67 -11.34 11.95
C ILE A 166 -12.88 -12.25 12.13
N ASP A 167 -14.07 -11.69 11.96
CA ASP A 167 -15.31 -12.46 12.02
C ASP A 167 -15.33 -13.55 10.94
N GLU A 168 -15.63 -14.77 11.37
CA GLU A 168 -15.80 -15.89 10.45
C GLU A 168 -17.19 -15.85 9.82
N LEU A 169 -17.25 -15.79 8.50
CA LEU A 169 -18.47 -15.89 7.74
C LEU A 169 -18.76 -17.33 7.36
N ARG A 170 -20.04 -17.68 7.44
CA ARG A 170 -20.59 -18.94 6.93
C ARG A 170 -21.33 -18.70 5.62
N LEU A 171 -20.89 -19.36 4.56
CA LEU A 171 -21.49 -19.28 3.23
C LEU A 171 -22.31 -20.56 2.99
N ARG A 172 -23.63 -20.44 2.93
CA ARG A 172 -24.54 -21.59 2.89
C ARG A 172 -25.42 -21.57 1.66
N SER A 173 -25.56 -22.71 1.02
CA SER A 173 -26.69 -22.95 0.09
C SER A 173 -27.89 -23.43 0.87
N ALA A 174 -29.06 -22.89 0.59
CA ALA A 174 -30.31 -23.27 1.21
C ALA A 174 -31.44 -23.39 0.17
N PRO A 175 -32.30 -24.40 0.24
CA PRO A 175 -33.51 -24.45 -0.60
C PRO A 175 -34.44 -23.28 -0.24
N GLU A 176 -35.25 -22.87 -1.20
CA GLU A 176 -36.29 -21.88 -0.94
C GLU A 176 -37.27 -22.40 0.12
N GLY A 177 -37.49 -21.60 1.17
CA GLY A 177 -38.34 -22.00 2.31
C GLY A 177 -37.59 -22.65 3.48
N ASP A 178 -36.26 -22.79 3.42
CA ASP A 178 -35.43 -23.18 4.58
C ASP A 178 -35.62 -22.20 5.73
N ALA A 179 -36.02 -22.69 6.91
CA ALA A 179 -36.27 -21.88 8.09
C ALA A 179 -35.01 -21.15 8.61
N ALA A 180 -33.81 -21.62 8.28
CA ALA A 180 -32.56 -20.99 8.67
C ALA A 180 -32.16 -19.82 7.75
N ALA A 181 -32.68 -19.79 6.51
CA ALA A 181 -32.40 -18.73 5.54
C ALA A 181 -33.39 -17.56 5.69
N PRO A 182 -32.98 -16.32 5.40
CA PRO A 182 -33.90 -15.19 5.37
C PRO A 182 -35.05 -15.44 4.37
N ALA A 183 -36.27 -15.49 4.86
CA ALA A 183 -37.45 -15.79 4.02
C ALA A 183 -37.74 -14.66 3.02
N ARG A 184 -37.38 -13.42 3.36
CA ARG A 184 -37.71 -12.20 2.63
C ARG A 184 -36.47 -11.34 2.37
N CYS A 185 -36.47 -10.63 1.27
CA CYS A 185 -35.49 -9.65 0.89
C CYS A 185 -36.03 -8.25 1.26
N ASP A 186 -35.37 -7.55 2.16
CA ASP A 186 -35.75 -6.18 2.57
C ASP A 186 -35.21 -5.13 1.60
N VAL A 187 -33.99 -5.34 1.10
CA VAL A 187 -33.35 -4.47 0.10
C VAL A 187 -32.78 -5.33 -1.03
N ARG A 188 -33.28 -5.14 -2.24
CA ARG A 188 -32.81 -5.86 -3.43
C ARG A 188 -31.88 -4.99 -4.26
N HIS A 189 -30.69 -5.52 -4.53
CA HIS A 189 -29.69 -4.90 -5.39
C HIS A 189 -29.63 -5.64 -6.73
N GLY A 190 -29.57 -4.87 -7.83
CA GLY A 190 -29.37 -5.41 -9.19
C GLY A 190 -27.90 -5.56 -9.58
N ILE A 191 -26.99 -5.40 -8.64
CA ILE A 191 -25.53 -5.37 -8.82
C ILE A 191 -24.87 -6.26 -7.77
N PRO A 192 -23.63 -6.74 -8.03
CA PRO A 192 -22.92 -7.61 -7.09
C PRO A 192 -22.53 -6.93 -5.78
N ALA A 193 -22.24 -7.74 -4.77
CA ALA A 193 -21.60 -7.34 -3.53
C ALA A 193 -20.13 -7.77 -3.49
N VAL A 194 -19.26 -6.97 -2.81
CA VAL A 194 -17.96 -7.40 -2.32
C VAL A 194 -17.97 -7.31 -0.81
N VAL A 195 -17.76 -8.43 -0.14
CA VAL A 195 -17.73 -8.54 1.32
C VAL A 195 -16.29 -8.50 1.78
N LEU A 196 -15.95 -7.54 2.63
CA LEU A 196 -14.58 -7.28 3.08
C LEU A 196 -14.55 -6.87 4.56
N PRO A 197 -13.47 -7.17 5.28
CA PRO A 197 -13.26 -6.68 6.64
C PRO A 197 -12.61 -5.29 6.61
N THR A 198 -12.89 -4.49 7.64
CA THR A 198 -12.11 -3.31 8.02
C THR A 198 -11.43 -3.49 9.39
N GLY A 199 -11.36 -4.72 9.89
CA GLY A 199 -10.69 -5.15 11.11
C GLY A 199 -9.23 -5.55 10.90
N GLY A 200 -8.74 -6.50 11.70
CA GLY A 200 -7.37 -6.99 11.65
C GLY A 200 -6.37 -5.96 12.18
N TYR A 201 -5.37 -5.60 11.38
CA TYR A 201 -4.39 -4.55 11.72
C TYR A 201 -4.91 -3.13 11.47
N THR A 202 -6.20 -2.90 11.71
CA THR A 202 -6.82 -1.58 11.50
C THR A 202 -6.15 -0.49 12.35
N GLY A 203 -6.03 0.71 11.80
CA GLY A 203 -5.30 1.83 12.41
C GLY A 203 -3.83 1.92 12.02
N ASN A 204 -3.27 0.88 11.41
CA ASN A 204 -1.91 0.89 10.87
C ASN A 204 -1.95 1.20 9.37
N VAL A 205 -1.44 2.37 8.95
CA VAL A 205 -1.54 2.85 7.57
C VAL A 205 -0.92 1.89 6.53
N TYR A 206 0.10 1.12 6.90
CA TYR A 206 0.65 0.11 6.00
C TYR A 206 -0.39 -0.98 5.71
N HIS A 207 -1.00 -1.52 6.75
CA HIS A 207 -1.99 -2.58 6.62
C HIS A 207 -3.28 -2.08 5.97
N GLU A 208 -3.69 -0.83 6.25
CA GLU A 208 -4.84 -0.24 5.57
C GLU A 208 -4.68 -0.22 4.06
N PHE A 209 -3.50 0.17 3.56
CA PHE A 209 -3.25 0.18 2.12
C PHE A 209 -2.90 -1.19 1.57
N ASN A 210 -2.03 -1.94 2.24
CA ASN A 210 -1.52 -3.21 1.76
C ASN A 210 -2.54 -4.34 1.82
N ASP A 211 -3.27 -4.43 2.93
CA ASP A 211 -4.15 -5.56 3.20
C ASP A 211 -5.64 -5.24 2.92
N GLY A 212 -5.99 -3.95 2.78
CA GLY A 212 -7.36 -3.48 2.56
C GLY A 212 -7.55 -2.72 1.24
N ILE A 213 -7.04 -1.49 1.12
CA ILE A 213 -7.43 -0.53 0.08
C ILE A 213 -6.91 -0.93 -1.31
N ILE A 214 -5.64 -1.34 -1.44
CA ILE A 214 -5.10 -1.84 -2.72
C ILE A 214 -5.77 -3.17 -3.11
N PRO A 215 -5.94 -4.16 -2.23
CA PRO A 215 -6.74 -5.34 -2.48
C PRO A 215 -8.19 -5.03 -2.89
N LEU A 216 -8.82 -4.04 -2.27
CA LEU A 216 -10.16 -3.60 -2.67
C LEU A 216 -10.17 -3.04 -4.10
N TYR A 217 -9.19 -2.21 -4.46
CA TYR A 217 -9.02 -1.73 -5.83
C TYR A 217 -8.83 -2.89 -6.82
N ILE A 218 -7.95 -3.85 -6.52
CA ILE A 218 -7.70 -5.03 -7.35
C ILE A 218 -8.98 -5.83 -7.56
N THR A 219 -9.77 -6.02 -6.49
CA THR A 219 -10.97 -6.85 -6.51
C THR A 219 -12.15 -6.14 -7.18
N ALA A 220 -12.32 -4.82 -6.97
CA ALA A 220 -13.55 -4.13 -7.34
C ALA A 220 -13.45 -3.30 -8.63
N ARG A 221 -12.24 -2.99 -9.12
CA ARG A 221 -12.06 -2.03 -10.22
C ARG A 221 -12.81 -2.41 -11.50
N HIS A 222 -12.96 -3.69 -11.80
CA HIS A 222 -13.65 -4.16 -13.00
C HIS A 222 -15.17 -3.93 -12.98
N TYR A 223 -15.78 -3.70 -11.82
CA TYR A 223 -17.21 -3.41 -11.71
C TYR A 223 -17.58 -1.98 -12.12
N ASN A 224 -16.60 -1.12 -12.40
CA ASN A 224 -16.82 0.27 -12.80
C ASN A 224 -17.81 1.00 -11.88
N LYS A 225 -17.57 0.89 -10.56
CA LYS A 225 -18.35 1.45 -9.46
C LYS A 225 -19.75 0.83 -9.24
N LYS A 226 -20.17 -0.13 -10.08
CA LYS A 226 -21.46 -0.82 -9.93
C LYS A 226 -21.31 -2.06 -9.05
N VAL A 227 -21.02 -1.83 -7.79
CA VAL A 227 -20.82 -2.84 -6.75
C VAL A 227 -21.21 -2.26 -5.41
N VAL A 228 -21.74 -3.06 -4.49
CA VAL A 228 -22.01 -2.67 -3.11
C VAL A 228 -20.94 -3.30 -2.21
N PHE A 229 -20.30 -2.49 -1.36
CA PHE A 229 -19.39 -3.00 -0.35
C PHE A 229 -20.16 -3.38 0.92
N VAL A 230 -19.97 -4.61 1.38
CA VAL A 230 -20.51 -5.12 2.64
C VAL A 230 -19.34 -5.25 3.60
N MET A 231 -19.28 -4.38 4.60
CA MET A 231 -18.14 -4.25 5.49
C MET A 231 -18.37 -4.98 6.79
N LEU A 232 -17.48 -5.92 7.08
CA LEU A 232 -17.34 -6.55 8.40
C LEU A 232 -16.52 -5.62 9.29
N GLU A 233 -16.75 -5.67 10.61
CA GLU A 233 -16.08 -4.82 11.59
C GLU A 233 -16.09 -3.33 11.15
N TYR A 234 -17.25 -2.81 10.77
CA TYR A 234 -17.41 -1.44 10.28
C TYR A 234 -17.01 -0.40 11.35
N HIS A 235 -16.23 0.60 10.94
CA HIS A 235 -15.77 1.67 11.81
C HIS A 235 -16.03 3.05 11.19
N ASP A 236 -16.79 3.92 11.86
CA ASP A 236 -17.07 5.30 11.41
C ASP A 236 -15.78 6.11 11.17
N TRP A 237 -14.79 5.97 12.06
CA TRP A 237 -13.52 6.65 11.91
C TRP A 237 -12.76 6.21 10.63
N TRP A 238 -12.87 4.94 10.26
CA TRP A 238 -12.25 4.40 9.05
C TRP A 238 -12.92 4.99 7.81
N MET A 239 -14.24 5.05 7.77
CA MET A 239 -15.00 5.69 6.70
C MET A 239 -14.73 7.19 6.62
N THR A 240 -14.62 7.89 7.75
CA THR A 240 -14.22 9.29 7.79
C THR A 240 -12.85 9.52 7.14
N LYS A 241 -11.90 8.62 7.37
CA LYS A 241 -10.52 8.74 6.86
C LYS A 241 -10.36 8.28 5.42
N TYR A 242 -10.96 7.15 5.06
CA TYR A 242 -10.73 6.46 3.77
C TYR A 242 -11.96 6.47 2.85
N GLY A 243 -13.11 6.94 3.30
CA GLY A 243 -14.37 6.89 2.56
C GLY A 243 -14.29 7.50 1.16
N HIS A 244 -13.60 8.62 0.99
CA HIS A 244 -13.41 9.24 -0.32
C HIS A 244 -12.65 8.35 -1.33
N ILE A 245 -11.82 7.42 -0.84
CA ILE A 245 -11.17 6.42 -1.69
C ILE A 245 -12.17 5.32 -2.06
N VAL A 246 -12.98 4.88 -1.10
CA VAL A 246 -14.03 3.87 -1.33
C VAL A 246 -15.06 4.36 -2.35
N GLU A 247 -15.44 5.65 -2.31
CA GLU A 247 -16.34 6.31 -3.27
C GLU A 247 -15.80 6.33 -4.72
N GLN A 248 -14.49 6.14 -4.91
CA GLN A 248 -13.95 5.97 -6.26
C GLN A 248 -14.19 4.56 -6.83
N LEU A 249 -14.55 3.60 -6.00
CA LEU A 249 -14.75 2.20 -6.36
C LEU A 249 -16.20 1.75 -6.34
N SER A 250 -17.09 2.54 -5.71
CA SER A 250 -18.53 2.27 -5.66
C SER A 250 -19.34 3.58 -5.72
N ASP A 251 -20.45 3.57 -6.45
CA ASP A 251 -21.45 4.64 -6.44
C ASP A 251 -22.52 4.43 -5.34
N TYR A 252 -22.40 3.36 -4.56
CA TYR A 252 -23.37 2.95 -3.55
C TYR A 252 -22.77 3.07 -2.15
N PRO A 253 -23.57 3.45 -1.14
CA PRO A 253 -23.10 3.48 0.23
C PRO A 253 -22.74 2.06 0.70
N PRO A 254 -21.64 1.92 1.48
CA PRO A 254 -21.30 0.65 2.09
C PRO A 254 -22.33 0.21 3.13
N ILE A 255 -22.49 -1.08 3.30
CA ILE A 255 -23.37 -1.71 4.28
C ILE A 255 -22.54 -2.12 5.49
N ASP A 256 -22.95 -1.68 6.68
CA ASP A 256 -22.44 -2.20 7.97
C ASP A 256 -23.07 -3.58 8.22
N PHE A 257 -22.33 -4.64 7.96
CA PHE A 257 -22.85 -6.00 7.99
C PHE A 257 -23.38 -6.42 9.37
N ALA A 258 -22.74 -5.98 10.44
CA ALA A 258 -23.08 -6.36 11.80
C ALA A 258 -24.31 -5.60 12.33
N ASN A 259 -24.46 -4.31 11.96
CA ASN A 259 -25.48 -3.45 12.53
C ASN A 259 -26.70 -3.24 11.62
N ASP A 260 -26.59 -3.46 10.31
CA ASP A 260 -27.77 -3.43 9.42
C ASP A 260 -28.59 -4.70 9.60
N ARG A 261 -29.80 -4.55 10.15
CA ARG A 261 -30.72 -5.65 10.42
C ARG A 261 -31.54 -6.11 9.22
N ARG A 262 -31.44 -5.38 8.11
CA ARG A 262 -32.16 -5.71 6.87
C ARG A 262 -31.47 -6.85 6.14
N THR A 263 -32.26 -7.68 5.50
CA THR A 263 -31.75 -8.66 4.56
C THR A 263 -31.50 -8.00 3.22
N HIS A 264 -30.24 -7.87 2.82
CA HIS A 264 -29.83 -7.40 1.52
C HIS A 264 -29.67 -8.60 0.57
N CYS A 265 -30.19 -8.46 -0.67
CA CYS A 265 -30.13 -9.51 -1.67
C CYS A 265 -29.36 -9.02 -2.89
N PHE A 266 -28.48 -9.89 -3.40
CA PHE A 266 -27.56 -9.61 -4.50
C PHE A 266 -27.61 -10.73 -5.55
N PRO A 267 -27.37 -10.43 -6.84
CA PRO A 267 -27.23 -11.46 -7.87
C PRO A 267 -25.90 -12.23 -7.78
N GLU A 268 -24.90 -11.64 -7.09
CA GLU A 268 -23.58 -12.21 -6.87
C GLU A 268 -22.95 -11.60 -5.63
N ALA A 269 -22.18 -12.36 -4.89
CA ALA A 269 -21.31 -11.86 -3.84
C ALA A 269 -19.90 -12.45 -3.97
N VAL A 270 -18.90 -11.58 -3.93
CA VAL A 270 -17.48 -11.93 -3.77
C VAL A 270 -17.10 -11.69 -2.32
N VAL A 271 -16.64 -12.72 -1.63
CA VAL A 271 -16.27 -12.69 -0.21
C VAL A 271 -14.76 -12.81 -0.10
N GLY A 272 -14.11 -11.77 0.42
CA GLY A 272 -12.65 -11.63 0.47
C GLY A 272 -12.10 -10.77 -0.66
N LEU A 273 -10.84 -10.39 -0.51
CA LEU A 273 -10.13 -9.50 -1.41
C LEU A 273 -8.97 -10.21 -2.10
N ARG A 274 -8.79 -9.95 -3.39
CA ARG A 274 -7.61 -10.39 -4.15
C ARG A 274 -6.44 -9.47 -3.85
N ILE A 275 -5.27 -10.04 -3.65
CA ILE A 275 -4.02 -9.32 -3.41
C ILE A 275 -2.93 -9.85 -4.33
N HIS A 276 -2.08 -8.98 -4.83
CA HIS A 276 -1.00 -9.37 -5.74
C HIS A 276 0.34 -9.51 -5.01
N ASP A 277 0.80 -8.43 -4.34
CA ASP A 277 2.07 -8.39 -3.63
C ASP A 277 2.07 -7.20 -2.65
N GLU A 278 3.19 -6.96 -1.95
CA GLU A 278 3.34 -5.87 -0.99
C GLU A 278 3.22 -4.51 -1.69
N LEU A 279 2.20 -3.71 -1.30
CA LEU A 279 1.88 -2.38 -1.86
C LEU A 279 1.99 -2.32 -3.40
N ALA A 280 1.59 -3.38 -4.10
CA ALA A 280 1.81 -3.54 -5.52
C ALA A 280 0.58 -4.04 -6.27
N ILE A 281 0.53 -3.70 -7.54
CA ILE A 281 -0.46 -4.17 -8.51
C ILE A 281 0.29 -4.79 -9.68
N ASP A 282 0.00 -6.05 -9.94
CA ASP A 282 0.48 -6.76 -11.13
C ASP A 282 -0.44 -6.44 -12.31
N ALA A 283 0.08 -5.72 -13.29
CA ALA A 283 -0.68 -5.29 -14.45
C ALA A 283 -1.21 -6.46 -15.29
N ALA A 284 -0.48 -7.57 -15.37
CA ALA A 284 -0.89 -8.75 -16.14
C ALA A 284 -2.15 -9.42 -15.54
N ARG A 285 -2.41 -9.20 -14.25
CA ARG A 285 -3.55 -9.74 -13.50
C ARG A 285 -4.70 -8.72 -13.35
N MET A 286 -4.58 -7.54 -13.97
CA MET A 286 -5.59 -6.48 -13.91
C MET A 286 -6.31 -6.27 -15.23
N PRO A 287 -7.60 -5.95 -15.22
CA PRO A 287 -8.30 -5.48 -16.41
C PRO A 287 -7.57 -4.28 -17.03
N ALA A 288 -7.44 -4.28 -18.37
CA ALA A 288 -6.77 -3.22 -19.12
C ALA A 288 -5.33 -2.91 -18.65
N ASN A 289 -4.63 -3.90 -18.06
CA ASN A 289 -3.26 -3.80 -17.57
C ASN A 289 -3.03 -2.63 -16.59
N GLN A 290 -4.01 -2.34 -15.74
CA GLN A 290 -3.92 -1.29 -14.74
C GLN A 290 -2.78 -1.53 -13.76
N THR A 291 -2.11 -0.47 -13.37
CA THR A 291 -0.89 -0.47 -12.56
C THR A 291 -1.10 0.25 -11.22
N ILE A 292 -0.08 0.26 -10.38
CA ILE A 292 -0.06 1.09 -9.16
C ILE A 292 -0.12 2.60 -9.48
N GLN A 293 0.26 3.02 -10.69
CA GLN A 293 0.14 4.42 -11.10
C GLN A 293 -1.33 4.79 -11.38
N ASP A 294 -2.13 3.86 -11.92
CA ASP A 294 -3.57 4.05 -12.09
C ASP A 294 -4.29 4.12 -10.72
N PHE A 295 -3.87 3.30 -9.77
CA PHE A 295 -4.33 3.40 -8.38
C PHE A 295 -3.98 4.76 -7.77
N ARG A 296 -2.76 5.23 -7.97
CA ARG A 296 -2.35 6.55 -7.51
C ARG A 296 -3.16 7.67 -8.17
N GLN A 297 -3.50 7.54 -9.47
CA GLN A 297 -4.39 8.50 -10.13
C GLN A 297 -5.78 8.52 -9.48
N MET A 298 -6.31 7.36 -9.08
CA MET A 298 -7.55 7.28 -8.32
C MET A 298 -7.45 8.01 -6.97
N LEU A 299 -6.29 7.98 -6.30
CA LEU A 299 -6.08 8.79 -5.09
C LEU A 299 -6.08 10.30 -5.38
N ASP A 300 -5.54 10.76 -6.54
CA ASP A 300 -5.65 12.16 -6.97
C ASP A 300 -7.12 12.57 -7.11
N ASP A 301 -7.94 11.71 -7.71
CA ASP A 301 -9.37 11.97 -7.91
C ASP A 301 -10.14 11.97 -6.59
N ALA A 302 -9.86 11.03 -5.71
CA ALA A 302 -10.47 10.91 -4.38
C ALA A 302 -10.25 12.15 -3.51
N HIS A 303 -9.06 12.73 -3.57
CA HIS A 303 -8.71 13.84 -2.67
C HIS A 303 -8.89 15.23 -3.30
N ARG A 304 -9.16 15.33 -4.62
CA ARG A 304 -9.22 16.59 -5.36
C ARG A 304 -10.20 17.58 -4.76
N GLY A 305 -11.43 17.16 -4.51
CA GLY A 305 -12.48 18.03 -3.97
C GLY A 305 -12.12 18.57 -2.59
N ARG A 306 -11.72 17.70 -1.67
CA ARG A 306 -11.36 18.10 -0.30
C ARG A 306 -10.11 19.00 -0.27
N ILE A 307 -9.14 18.76 -1.14
CA ILE A 307 -7.95 19.62 -1.27
C ILE A 307 -8.35 21.03 -1.71
N GLN A 308 -9.28 21.18 -2.65
CA GLN A 308 -9.78 22.50 -3.06
C GLN A 308 -10.46 23.23 -1.90
N THR A 309 -11.26 22.51 -1.10
CA THR A 309 -11.88 23.06 0.11
C THR A 309 -10.84 23.52 1.14
N ILE A 310 -9.80 22.68 1.40
CA ILE A 310 -8.70 23.02 2.32
C ILE A 310 -7.98 24.29 1.85
N ILE A 311 -7.71 24.42 0.54
CA ILE A 311 -7.06 25.62 0.00
C ILE A 311 -7.90 26.87 0.26
N LYS A 312 -9.22 26.77 0.03
CA LYS A 312 -10.14 27.88 0.27
C LYS A 312 -10.24 28.23 1.76
N GLU A 313 -10.33 27.25 2.64
CA GLU A 313 -10.29 27.43 4.11
C GLU A 313 -9.02 28.18 4.54
N GLU A 314 -7.85 27.76 4.04
CA GLU A 314 -6.57 28.41 4.35
C GLU A 314 -6.48 29.85 3.80
N GLU A 315 -7.05 30.11 2.61
CA GLU A 315 -7.10 31.45 2.02
C GLU A 315 -8.02 32.39 2.83
N GLU A 316 -9.17 31.88 3.28
CA GLU A 316 -10.13 32.62 4.13
C GLU A 316 -9.51 32.93 5.50
N GLU A 317 -8.85 31.96 6.14
CA GLU A 317 -8.12 32.15 7.40
C GLU A 317 -6.99 33.19 7.25
N ALA A 318 -6.21 33.10 6.15
CA ALA A 318 -5.16 34.05 5.87
C ALA A 318 -5.69 35.46 5.61
N ALA A 319 -6.85 35.60 4.94
CA ALA A 319 -7.52 36.88 4.71
C ALA A 319 -8.06 37.47 6.00
N ALA A 320 -8.67 36.64 6.86
CA ALA A 320 -9.17 37.07 8.18
C ALA A 320 -8.03 37.54 9.10
N ALA A 321 -6.93 36.76 9.15
CA ALA A 321 -5.73 37.14 9.90
C ALA A 321 -5.11 38.44 9.35
N ALA A 322 -5.15 38.63 8.02
CA ALA A 322 -4.70 39.85 7.38
C ALA A 322 -5.56 41.07 7.74
N ALA A 323 -6.88 40.91 7.78
CA ALA A 323 -7.82 41.96 8.17
C ALA A 323 -7.64 42.36 9.66
N ALA A 324 -7.45 41.35 10.54
CA ALA A 324 -7.18 41.57 11.96
C ALA A 324 -5.84 42.31 12.22
N ALA A 325 -4.82 42.05 11.39
CA ALA A 325 -3.51 42.70 11.48
C ALA A 325 -3.44 44.06 10.79
N ALA A 326 -4.45 44.48 10.01
CA ALA A 326 -4.45 45.72 9.23
C ALA A 326 -4.58 47.01 10.07
N THR A 327 -4.61 46.90 11.40
CA THR A 327 -4.57 48.03 12.31
C THR A 327 -3.19 48.62 12.54
N ALA A 328 -2.12 48.09 11.94
CA ALA A 328 -0.77 48.60 12.09
C ALA A 328 -0.10 48.95 10.72
N PRO A 329 0.09 50.24 10.39
CA PRO A 329 0.60 50.70 9.07
C PRO A 329 2.01 50.18 8.69
N ALA A 330 2.86 49.84 9.66
CA ALA A 330 4.21 49.37 9.43
C ALA A 330 4.33 47.94 8.84
N GLU A 331 3.25 47.16 8.87
CA GLU A 331 3.28 45.78 8.39
C GLU A 331 2.95 45.65 6.89
N ILE A 332 2.26 46.61 6.32
CA ILE A 332 1.88 46.65 4.90
C ILE A 332 3.15 46.76 4.02
N GLU A 333 4.13 47.56 4.42
CA GLU A 333 5.38 47.75 3.69
C GLU A 333 6.29 46.50 3.77
N ARG A 334 6.32 45.80 4.91
CA ARG A 334 7.01 44.50 5.06
C ARG A 334 6.41 43.40 4.15
N ARG A 335 5.09 43.37 3.99
CA ARG A 335 4.40 42.41 3.13
C ARG A 335 4.71 42.61 1.64
N LYS A 336 4.75 43.84 1.14
CA LYS A 336 5.16 44.14 -0.24
C LYS A 336 6.58 43.65 -0.54
N GLN A 337 7.51 43.80 0.40
CA GLN A 337 8.88 43.28 0.27
C GLN A 337 8.93 41.75 0.35
N GLN A 338 8.06 41.08 1.14
CA GLN A 338 7.95 39.64 1.19
C GLN A 338 7.34 39.04 -0.09
N GLN A 339 6.37 39.70 -0.74
CA GLN A 339 5.81 39.26 -2.01
C GLN A 339 6.86 39.24 -3.15
N HIS A 340 7.75 40.24 -3.20
CA HIS A 340 8.86 40.26 -4.16
C HIS A 340 9.91 39.17 -3.91
N ARG A 341 10.12 38.78 -2.65
CA ARG A 341 10.96 37.64 -2.26
C ARG A 341 10.28 36.29 -2.53
N GLY A 342 8.96 36.25 -2.56
CA GLY A 342 8.14 35.04 -2.79
C GLY A 342 8.32 34.43 -4.18
N SER A 343 8.56 35.24 -5.22
CA SER A 343 8.73 34.75 -6.59
C SER A 343 9.98 33.90 -6.79
N LYS A 344 11.12 34.26 -6.18
CA LYS A 344 12.36 33.44 -6.19
C LYS A 344 12.27 32.22 -5.26
N ARG A 345 11.35 32.23 -4.30
CA ARG A 345 11.17 31.16 -3.31
C ARG A 345 10.39 29.97 -3.88
N ASN A 346 9.60 30.17 -4.94
CA ASN A 346 8.81 29.13 -5.61
C ASN A 346 9.64 28.19 -6.50
N ASP A 347 10.91 28.50 -6.74
CA ASP A 347 11.80 27.77 -7.65
C ASP A 347 12.63 26.68 -6.95
N ARG A 348 12.50 26.55 -5.62
CA ARG A 348 13.25 25.57 -4.81
C ARG A 348 12.43 24.27 -4.67
N PRO A 349 13.07 23.07 -4.77
CA PRO A 349 12.38 21.81 -4.56
C PRO A 349 11.84 21.69 -3.14
N ARG A 350 10.70 21.01 -3.02
CA ARG A 350 10.05 20.71 -1.75
C ARG A 350 10.54 19.37 -1.21
N LEU A 351 11.06 19.38 0.02
CA LEU A 351 11.42 18.17 0.75
C LEU A 351 10.51 18.04 1.97
N VAL A 352 9.89 16.87 2.10
CA VAL A 352 9.06 16.52 3.25
C VAL A 352 9.80 15.48 4.09
N ILE A 353 9.99 15.77 5.37
CA ILE A 353 10.44 14.81 6.37
C ILE A 353 9.22 14.24 7.07
N VAL A 354 9.04 12.92 7.02
CA VAL A 354 8.02 12.23 7.79
C VAL A 354 8.62 11.85 9.13
N SER A 355 8.31 12.65 10.12
CA SER A 355 8.81 12.52 11.49
C SER A 355 8.08 11.42 12.26
N ARG A 356 8.75 10.83 13.24
CA ARG A 356 8.20 9.80 14.12
C ARG A 356 8.44 10.16 15.58
N ASN A 357 7.47 9.83 16.42
CA ASN A 357 7.60 9.79 17.86
C ASN A 357 7.78 8.33 18.31
N GLY A 358 8.52 8.07 19.35
CA GLY A 358 8.78 6.73 19.86
C GLY A 358 9.97 6.06 19.18
N SER A 359 9.83 4.80 18.79
CA SER A 359 10.93 4.03 18.19
C SER A 359 11.27 4.47 16.76
N ARG A 360 12.51 4.29 16.37
CA ARG A 360 13.06 4.65 15.06
C ARG A 360 12.91 6.14 14.75
N ALA A 361 12.90 6.99 15.77
CA ALA A 361 12.94 8.43 15.61
C ALA A 361 14.33 8.91 15.14
N ILE A 362 14.36 10.02 14.40
CA ILE A 362 15.63 10.70 14.06
C ILE A 362 15.99 11.64 15.22
N GLU A 363 16.99 11.28 16.03
CA GLU A 363 17.35 12.05 17.22
C GLU A 363 17.89 13.43 16.89
N ASN A 364 18.54 13.59 15.73
CA ASN A 364 19.07 14.86 15.26
C ASN A 364 18.26 15.46 14.09
N GLU A 365 16.92 15.34 14.13
CA GLU A 365 16.02 15.83 13.07
C GLU A 365 16.22 17.33 12.76
N ALA A 366 16.45 18.16 13.77
CA ALA A 366 16.73 19.58 13.56
C ALA A 366 18.01 19.83 12.74
N GLU A 367 19.02 18.96 12.85
CA GLU A 367 20.24 19.02 12.03
C GLU A 367 19.93 18.59 10.58
N LEU A 368 19.08 17.58 10.40
CA LEU A 368 18.61 17.15 9.08
C LEU A 368 17.84 18.27 8.38
N VAL A 369 16.93 18.97 9.07
CA VAL A 369 16.22 20.14 8.53
C VAL A 369 17.19 21.20 8.04
N ARG A 370 18.13 21.62 8.89
CA ARG A 370 19.15 22.63 8.51
C ARG A 370 20.02 22.17 7.33
N ALA A 371 20.39 20.89 7.30
CA ALA A 371 21.21 20.34 6.21
C ALA A 371 20.43 20.33 4.87
N ALA A 372 19.14 20.00 4.90
CA ALA A 372 18.29 20.00 3.71
C ALA A 372 18.03 21.45 3.21
N GLU A 373 17.77 22.38 4.11
CA GLU A 373 17.65 23.82 3.76
C GLU A 373 18.94 24.37 3.15
N GLY A 374 20.07 24.02 3.75
CA GLY A 374 21.42 24.37 3.24
C GLY A 374 21.73 23.74 1.89
N ALA A 375 21.17 22.57 1.58
CA ALA A 375 21.25 21.93 0.26
C ALA A 375 20.32 22.56 -0.79
N GLY A 376 19.50 23.55 -0.42
CA GLY A 376 18.63 24.29 -1.34
C GLY A 376 17.18 23.86 -1.34
N PHE A 377 16.74 22.95 -0.48
CA PHE A 377 15.34 22.55 -0.37
C PHE A 377 14.50 23.54 0.42
N ARG A 378 13.19 23.50 0.17
CA ARG A 378 12.18 24.02 1.06
C ARG A 378 11.65 22.85 1.87
N VAL A 379 11.91 22.85 3.17
CA VAL A 379 11.64 21.74 4.07
C VAL A 379 10.30 21.91 4.77
N ALA A 380 9.55 20.83 4.87
CA ALA A 380 8.40 20.68 5.76
C ALA A 380 8.57 19.39 6.57
N VAL A 381 8.17 19.42 7.83
CA VAL A 381 8.14 18.25 8.70
C VAL A 381 6.68 17.87 8.93
N LEU A 382 6.33 16.63 8.64
CA LEU A 382 5.01 16.06 8.87
C LEU A 382 5.12 15.00 9.96
N GLN A 383 4.21 15.07 10.90
CA GLN A 383 4.04 14.06 11.97
C GLN A 383 2.67 13.40 11.79
N PRO A 384 2.57 12.33 10.99
CA PRO A 384 1.30 11.64 10.79
C PRO A 384 0.79 11.07 12.11
N ARG A 385 -0.46 11.38 12.41
CA ARG A 385 -1.19 10.84 13.57
C ARG A 385 -2.42 10.09 13.06
N GLN A 386 -3.04 9.28 13.90
CA GLN A 386 -4.24 8.55 13.55
C GLN A 386 -5.39 9.50 13.14
N ASP A 387 -5.48 10.66 13.82
CA ASP A 387 -6.45 11.72 13.57
C ASP A 387 -6.08 12.68 12.42
N THR A 388 -4.89 12.54 11.84
CA THR A 388 -4.46 13.41 10.74
C THR A 388 -5.32 13.16 9.50
N GLU A 389 -5.94 14.24 8.98
CA GLU A 389 -6.74 14.19 7.77
C GLU A 389 -5.91 13.75 6.56
N LEU A 390 -6.36 12.67 5.90
CA LEU A 390 -5.60 12.04 4.81
C LEU A 390 -5.39 12.99 3.62
N ALA A 391 -6.36 13.84 3.31
CA ALA A 391 -6.27 14.83 2.23
C ALA A 391 -5.15 15.86 2.46
N LYS A 392 -4.90 16.27 3.72
CA LYS A 392 -3.77 17.17 4.07
C LYS A 392 -2.43 16.48 3.85
N MET A 393 -2.31 15.22 4.27
CA MET A 393 -1.10 14.40 4.03
C MET A 393 -0.88 14.20 2.54
N TYR A 394 -1.95 13.82 1.82
CA TYR A 394 -1.91 13.64 0.37
C TYR A 394 -1.42 14.90 -0.34
N ARG A 395 -2.04 16.05 -0.06
CA ARG A 395 -1.66 17.35 -0.64
C ARG A 395 -0.18 17.70 -0.40
N ALA A 396 0.31 17.51 0.82
CA ALA A 396 1.68 17.84 1.18
C ALA A 396 2.69 16.97 0.41
N LEU A 397 2.47 15.66 0.35
CA LEU A 397 3.35 14.70 -0.31
C LEU A 397 3.22 14.73 -1.82
N ASN A 398 2.00 14.87 -2.36
CA ASN A 398 1.79 15.04 -3.80
C ASN A 398 2.47 16.31 -4.35
N ALA A 399 2.55 17.37 -3.55
CA ALA A 399 3.25 18.59 -3.91
C ALA A 399 4.77 18.55 -3.67
N SER A 400 5.31 17.48 -3.06
CA SER A 400 6.73 17.35 -2.74
C SER A 400 7.54 16.76 -3.90
N ASP A 401 8.81 17.08 -3.94
CA ASP A 401 9.80 16.54 -4.87
C ASP A 401 10.66 15.46 -4.21
N VAL A 402 10.79 15.53 -2.87
CA VAL A 402 11.56 14.58 -2.06
C VAL A 402 10.80 14.26 -0.78
N MET A 403 10.70 12.99 -0.43
CA MET A 403 10.26 12.50 0.87
C MET A 403 11.41 11.82 1.58
N VAL A 404 11.59 12.11 2.86
CA VAL A 404 12.56 11.47 3.76
C VAL A 404 11.83 10.91 4.96
N GLY A 405 12.16 9.69 5.36
CA GLY A 405 11.66 9.13 6.61
C GLY A 405 12.34 7.83 6.99
N VAL A 406 12.17 7.41 8.24
CA VAL A 406 12.72 6.15 8.75
C VAL A 406 11.74 5.03 8.48
N HIS A 407 12.26 3.85 8.13
CA HIS A 407 11.49 2.62 7.90
C HIS A 407 10.38 2.41 8.93
N GLY A 408 9.19 2.09 8.47
CA GLY A 408 8.00 1.81 9.25
C GLY A 408 6.71 2.22 8.53
N ALA A 409 5.56 1.93 9.12
CA ALA A 409 4.23 2.07 8.49
C ALA A 409 3.98 3.44 7.84
N ALA A 410 4.45 4.53 8.45
CA ALA A 410 4.31 5.88 7.89
C ALA A 410 4.96 6.06 6.52
N MET A 411 5.90 5.18 6.13
CA MET A 411 6.51 5.22 4.79
C MET A 411 5.53 4.85 3.68
N THR A 412 4.43 4.17 3.98
CA THR A 412 3.34 3.89 3.02
C THR A 412 2.81 5.15 2.34
N HIS A 413 2.95 6.30 2.97
CA HIS A 413 2.57 7.58 2.36
C HIS A 413 3.40 7.93 1.10
N PHE A 414 4.44 7.16 0.74
CA PHE A 414 5.12 7.30 -0.56
C PHE A 414 4.15 7.13 -1.74
N LEU A 415 3.05 6.39 -1.54
CA LEU A 415 1.96 6.22 -2.52
C LEU A 415 1.34 7.55 -2.95
N PHE A 416 1.47 8.61 -2.15
CA PHE A 416 0.94 9.93 -2.43
C PHE A 416 1.89 10.79 -3.28
N MET A 417 3.13 10.35 -3.44
CA MET A 417 4.13 11.08 -4.23
C MET A 417 3.88 10.93 -5.74
N ARG A 418 4.31 11.91 -6.50
CA ARG A 418 4.23 11.86 -7.97
C ARG A 418 5.35 11.00 -8.55
N PRO A 419 5.10 10.22 -9.59
CA PRO A 419 6.16 9.55 -10.35
C PRO A 419 7.29 10.52 -10.72
N GLY A 420 8.51 10.04 -10.61
CA GLY A 420 9.72 10.84 -10.81
C GLY A 420 10.23 11.56 -9.57
N SER A 421 9.45 11.71 -8.50
CA SER A 421 9.94 12.25 -7.23
C SER A 421 10.93 11.29 -6.56
N VAL A 422 11.64 11.79 -5.55
CA VAL A 422 12.65 11.02 -4.81
C VAL A 422 12.09 10.55 -3.47
N PHE A 423 12.26 9.29 -3.16
CA PHE A 423 11.98 8.73 -1.83
C PHE A 423 13.28 8.26 -1.18
N ILE A 424 13.71 8.96 -0.12
CA ILE A 424 14.86 8.60 0.71
C ILE A 424 14.33 7.87 1.94
N GLN A 425 14.61 6.59 2.03
CA GLN A 425 14.27 5.79 3.21
C GLN A 425 15.51 5.59 4.06
N VAL A 426 15.49 6.09 5.30
CA VAL A 426 16.46 5.72 6.32
C VAL A 426 16.15 4.31 6.77
N VAL A 427 17.14 3.42 6.61
CA VAL A 427 17.03 1.99 6.89
C VAL A 427 17.77 1.68 8.18
N PRO A 428 17.07 1.45 9.30
CA PRO A 428 17.65 1.06 10.58
C PRO A 428 18.36 -0.31 10.50
N LEU A 429 19.24 -0.61 11.43
CA LEU A 429 19.88 -1.92 11.52
C LEU A 429 18.84 -3.04 11.55
N GLY A 430 19.15 -4.15 10.90
CA GLY A 430 18.29 -5.35 10.88
C GLY A 430 17.01 -5.25 10.04
N THR A 431 16.75 -4.12 9.38
CA THR A 431 15.51 -3.91 8.61
C THR A 431 15.71 -3.85 7.09
N ASP A 432 16.88 -4.21 6.58
CA ASP A 432 17.23 -4.10 5.15
C ASP A 432 16.24 -4.82 4.23
N TRP A 433 15.94 -6.09 4.52
CA TRP A 433 15.00 -6.88 3.73
C TRP A 433 13.59 -6.28 3.73
N ALA A 434 13.12 -5.83 4.91
CA ALA A 434 11.80 -5.24 5.05
C ALA A 434 11.72 -3.86 4.36
N ALA A 435 12.80 -3.06 4.44
CA ALA A 435 12.88 -1.78 3.75
C ALA A 435 12.81 -1.93 2.23
N GLU A 436 13.47 -2.93 1.69
CA GLU A 436 13.44 -3.22 0.25
C GLU A 436 12.09 -3.80 -0.19
N THR A 437 11.61 -4.86 0.49
CA THR A 437 10.40 -5.58 0.09
C THR A 437 9.15 -4.73 0.24
N TYR A 438 8.98 -4.04 1.38
CA TYR A 438 7.74 -3.32 1.67
C TYR A 438 7.69 -1.92 1.06
N TYR A 439 8.84 -1.30 0.75
CA TYR A 439 8.87 0.08 0.27
C TYR A 439 9.77 0.31 -0.93
N GLY A 440 10.94 -0.32 -1.00
CA GLY A 440 11.91 -0.09 -2.06
C GLY A 440 11.40 -0.51 -3.43
N GLU A 441 10.99 -1.75 -3.55
CA GLU A 441 10.45 -2.29 -4.80
C GLU A 441 9.10 -1.64 -5.17
N PRO A 442 8.11 -1.49 -4.26
CA PRO A 442 6.87 -0.77 -4.55
C PRO A 442 7.09 0.68 -5.00
N ALA A 443 8.01 1.40 -4.37
CA ALA A 443 8.32 2.78 -4.76
C ALA A 443 8.87 2.88 -6.19
N ARG A 444 9.73 1.94 -6.62
CA ARG A 444 10.22 1.89 -7.99
C ARG A 444 9.12 1.55 -8.99
N ARG A 445 8.20 0.64 -8.64
CA ARG A 445 7.02 0.31 -9.47
C ARG A 445 6.10 1.53 -9.64
N LEU A 446 5.96 2.36 -8.60
CA LEU A 446 5.25 3.64 -8.69
C LEU A 446 5.99 4.67 -9.57
N GLY A 447 7.23 4.43 -9.92
CA GLY A 447 8.07 5.34 -10.72
C GLY A 447 8.83 6.37 -9.88
N LEU A 448 9.02 6.14 -8.58
CA LEU A 448 9.86 6.97 -7.73
C LEU A 448 11.34 6.60 -7.88
N ARG A 449 12.21 7.58 -7.71
CA ARG A 449 13.62 7.31 -7.44
C ARG A 449 13.80 6.94 -5.97
N TYR A 450 13.81 5.66 -5.69
CA TYR A 450 14.07 5.14 -4.36
C TYR A 450 15.56 5.23 -4.02
N MET A 451 15.88 5.78 -2.84
CA MET A 451 17.23 5.99 -2.32
C MET A 451 17.31 5.48 -0.88
N PRO A 452 17.76 4.23 -0.65
CA PRO A 452 17.94 3.73 0.71
C PRO A 452 19.18 4.35 1.35
N TYR A 453 19.04 4.89 2.55
CA TYR A 453 20.12 5.29 3.42
C TYR A 453 20.28 4.25 4.53
N LYS A 454 21.11 3.26 4.31
CA LYS A 454 21.45 2.26 5.31
C LYS A 454 22.36 2.88 6.36
N ILE A 455 21.89 2.89 7.61
CA ILE A 455 22.68 3.45 8.71
C ILE A 455 23.88 2.56 9.03
N LEU A 456 24.93 3.17 9.54
CA LEU A 456 26.03 2.45 10.17
C LEU A 456 25.66 2.08 11.62
N PRO A 457 26.29 1.05 12.22
CA PRO A 457 26.06 0.73 13.63
C PRO A 457 26.16 1.94 14.56
N SER A 458 27.12 2.82 14.33
CA SER A 458 27.32 4.06 15.11
C SER A 458 26.19 5.09 14.99
N GLU A 459 25.33 4.97 14.00
CA GLU A 459 24.16 5.82 13.80
C GLU A 459 22.89 5.24 14.49
N SER A 460 22.96 4.00 15.00
CA SER A 460 21.88 3.40 15.80
C SER A 460 22.07 3.66 17.30
N SER A 461 20.99 3.95 18.02
CA SER A 461 21.01 4.02 19.48
C SER A 461 21.46 2.71 20.14
N LEU A 462 21.34 1.58 19.45
CA LEU A 462 21.82 0.27 19.91
C LEU A 462 23.34 0.26 20.09
N TYR A 463 24.08 1.13 19.39
CA TYR A 463 25.54 1.21 19.50
C TYR A 463 26.04 1.56 20.90
N GLY A 464 25.23 2.24 21.70
CA GLY A 464 25.51 2.53 23.12
C GLY A 464 25.01 1.46 24.09
N GLN A 465 24.22 0.49 23.63
CA GLN A 465 23.55 -0.53 24.45
C GLN A 465 24.24 -1.89 24.37
N TYR A 466 24.92 -2.19 23.25
CA TYR A 466 25.55 -3.49 22.97
C TYR A 466 27.05 -3.35 22.83
N ALA A 467 27.79 -4.43 23.08
CA ALA A 467 29.22 -4.50 22.79
C ALA A 467 29.48 -4.34 21.29
N LYS A 468 30.65 -3.78 20.91
CA LYS A 468 30.93 -3.43 19.51
C LYS A 468 31.02 -4.63 18.56
N ASP A 469 31.33 -5.79 19.09
CA ASP A 469 31.39 -7.08 18.43
C ASP A 469 30.08 -7.90 18.53
N ASP A 470 29.08 -7.37 19.24
CA ASP A 470 27.78 -8.05 19.39
C ASP A 470 27.11 -8.25 18.03
N PRO A 471 26.54 -9.44 17.75
CA PRO A 471 25.79 -9.72 16.51
C PRO A 471 24.65 -8.72 16.24
N VAL A 472 24.06 -8.12 17.26
CA VAL A 472 23.05 -7.04 17.08
C VAL A 472 23.59 -5.89 16.22
N LEU A 473 24.88 -5.57 16.35
CA LEU A 473 25.53 -4.49 15.60
C LEU A 473 26.25 -4.98 14.35
N THR A 474 26.85 -6.19 14.38
CA THR A 474 27.77 -6.69 13.36
C THR A 474 27.13 -7.67 12.38
N ASP A 475 26.14 -8.46 12.83
CA ASP A 475 25.41 -9.42 11.99
C ASP A 475 23.91 -9.47 12.34
N PRO A 476 23.13 -8.45 11.94
CA PRO A 476 21.69 -8.41 12.19
C PRO A 476 20.93 -9.61 11.59
N ASN A 477 21.46 -10.28 10.56
CA ASN A 477 20.80 -11.43 9.95
C ASN A 477 20.75 -12.62 10.90
N THR A 478 21.84 -12.89 11.65
CA THR A 478 21.87 -13.92 12.68
C THR A 478 20.87 -13.61 13.80
N VAL A 479 20.66 -12.34 14.15
CA VAL A 479 19.65 -11.96 15.14
C VAL A 479 18.24 -12.14 14.57
N ASN A 480 17.99 -11.72 13.35
CA ASN A 480 16.70 -11.90 12.67
C ASN A 480 16.32 -13.39 12.51
N ALA A 481 17.30 -14.27 12.32
CA ALA A 481 17.09 -15.72 12.24
C ALA A 481 16.48 -16.32 13.54
N LYS A 482 16.58 -15.63 14.68
CA LYS A 482 15.96 -16.04 15.95
C LYS A 482 14.44 -15.88 15.97
N GLY A 483 13.86 -15.19 14.98
CA GLY A 483 12.43 -15.03 14.77
C GLY A 483 11.95 -13.60 14.86
N TRP A 484 10.70 -13.40 14.40
CA TRP A 484 10.08 -12.07 14.27
C TRP A 484 10.03 -11.30 15.59
N GLN A 485 9.73 -11.96 16.70
CA GLN A 485 9.64 -11.31 18.01
C GLN A 485 10.96 -10.66 18.41
N VAL A 486 12.10 -11.35 18.17
CA VAL A 486 13.43 -10.81 18.45
C VAL A 486 13.74 -9.64 17.50
N THR A 487 13.45 -9.80 16.23
CA THR A 487 13.59 -8.71 15.22
C THR A 487 12.80 -7.48 15.64
N LYS A 488 11.53 -7.66 16.02
CA LYS A 488 10.64 -6.58 16.45
C LYS A 488 11.20 -5.88 17.67
N GLN A 489 11.49 -6.63 18.73
CA GLN A 489 11.98 -6.10 20.00
C GLN A 489 13.29 -5.32 19.85
N VAL A 490 14.26 -5.87 19.11
CA VAL A 490 15.59 -5.26 18.98
C VAL A 490 15.57 -4.14 17.96
N TYR A 491 15.12 -4.40 16.74
CA TYR A 491 15.33 -3.49 15.61
C TYR A 491 14.14 -2.57 15.31
N LEU A 492 12.91 -2.99 15.63
CA LEU A 492 11.75 -2.14 15.35
C LEU A 492 11.36 -1.28 16.56
N ASP A 493 11.41 -1.82 17.76
CA ASP A 493 10.99 -1.12 18.97
C ASP A 493 12.18 -0.56 19.76
N GLY A 494 13.33 -1.23 19.71
CA GLY A 494 14.49 -0.96 20.57
C GLY A 494 15.46 0.11 20.04
N GLN A 495 15.33 0.62 18.80
CA GLN A 495 16.32 1.56 18.27
C GLN A 495 15.75 2.90 17.82
N ASN A 496 16.57 3.94 17.95
CA ASN A 496 16.46 5.24 17.30
C ASN A 496 17.65 5.44 16.38
N VAL A 497 17.61 6.51 15.57
CA VAL A 497 18.63 6.81 14.58
C VAL A 497 19.20 8.21 14.80
N ARG A 498 20.53 8.31 14.88
CA ARG A 498 21.26 9.58 14.83
C ARG A 498 22.08 9.63 13.53
N LEU A 499 21.57 10.37 12.55
CA LEU A 499 22.17 10.44 11.22
C LEU A 499 23.56 11.06 11.24
N ASP A 500 24.52 10.45 10.53
CA ASP A 500 25.77 11.12 10.15
C ASP A 500 25.48 12.17 9.08
N MET A 501 25.52 13.44 9.47
CA MET A 501 25.21 14.54 8.57
C MET A 501 26.22 14.71 7.43
N ALA A 502 27.46 14.25 7.55
CA ALA A 502 28.41 14.26 6.44
C ALA A 502 27.99 13.28 5.34
N ARG A 503 27.64 12.07 5.74
CA ARG A 503 27.12 11.03 4.84
C ARG A 503 25.75 11.43 4.26
N PHE A 504 24.82 11.90 5.10
CA PHE A 504 23.45 12.21 4.67
C PHE A 504 23.38 13.37 3.69
N ARG A 505 24.27 14.37 3.81
CA ARG A 505 24.39 15.45 2.81
C ARG A 505 24.70 14.96 1.40
N LEU A 506 25.34 13.81 1.23
CA LEU A 506 25.53 13.21 -0.09
C LEU A 506 24.20 12.78 -0.69
N GLN A 507 23.32 12.16 0.10
CA GLN A 507 21.97 11.79 -0.32
C GLN A 507 21.14 13.02 -0.74
N LEU A 508 21.19 14.09 0.07
CA LEU A 508 20.50 15.35 -0.23
C LEU A 508 20.99 15.96 -1.55
N ARG A 509 22.31 15.99 -1.80
CA ARG A 509 22.87 16.48 -3.07
C ARG A 509 22.44 15.64 -4.27
N GLN A 510 22.43 14.31 -4.13
CA GLN A 510 21.97 13.41 -5.19
C GLN A 510 20.48 13.60 -5.49
N ALA A 511 19.65 13.77 -4.46
CA ALA A 511 18.22 14.06 -4.61
C ALA A 511 17.98 15.40 -5.31
N TYR A 512 18.73 16.43 -4.92
CA TYR A 512 18.68 17.74 -5.58
C TYR A 512 19.09 17.67 -7.06
N GLY A 513 20.19 16.98 -7.35
CA GLY A 513 20.67 16.76 -8.73
C GLY A 513 19.64 16.04 -9.59
N HIS A 514 18.96 15.03 -9.04
CA HIS A 514 17.88 14.31 -9.75
C HIS A 514 16.71 15.25 -10.08
N TRP A 515 16.24 16.03 -9.11
CA TRP A 515 15.19 17.02 -9.34
C TRP A 515 15.59 18.05 -10.39
N ALA A 516 16.81 18.59 -10.33
CA ALA A 516 17.30 19.59 -11.29
C ALA A 516 17.33 19.03 -12.72
N ALA A 517 17.83 17.80 -12.89
CA ALA A 517 17.86 17.11 -14.17
C ALA A 517 16.45 16.88 -14.74
N GLN A 518 15.49 16.46 -13.92
CA GLN A 518 14.11 16.29 -14.35
C GLN A 518 13.45 17.62 -14.78
N ARG A 519 13.72 18.68 -14.03
CA ARG A 519 13.20 20.01 -14.35
C ARG A 519 13.71 20.49 -15.71
N GLN A 520 14.99 20.24 -16.01
CA GLN A 520 15.57 20.57 -17.32
C GLN A 520 14.90 19.80 -18.46
N ARG A 521 14.67 18.48 -18.28
CA ARG A 521 13.96 17.64 -19.28
C ARG A 521 12.55 18.16 -19.55
N ARG A 522 11.76 18.44 -18.50
CA ARG A 522 10.40 18.97 -18.66
C ARG A 522 10.36 20.32 -19.38
N ARG A 523 11.35 21.19 -19.16
CA ARG A 523 11.47 22.49 -19.88
C ARG A 523 11.84 22.28 -21.35
N ALA A 524 12.70 21.33 -21.67
CA ALA A 524 13.07 21.00 -23.04
C ALA A 524 11.87 20.43 -23.82
N ASP A 525 11.10 19.51 -23.21
CA ASP A 525 9.92 18.91 -23.82
C ASP A 525 8.81 19.94 -24.08
N SER A 526 8.55 20.85 -23.13
CA SER A 526 7.56 21.92 -23.31
C SER A 526 7.97 22.93 -24.40
N GLY A 527 9.26 23.24 -24.52
CA GLY A 527 9.78 24.10 -25.60
C GLY A 527 9.65 23.48 -26.99
N ASN A 528 9.79 22.14 -27.06
CA ASN A 528 9.67 21.42 -28.35
C ASN A 528 8.20 21.26 -28.78
N THR A 529 7.27 21.13 -27.84
CA THR A 529 5.83 21.06 -28.11
C THR A 529 5.26 22.40 -28.66
N GLN A 530 5.76 23.52 -28.15
CA GLN A 530 5.38 24.85 -28.67
C GLN A 530 5.89 25.12 -30.10
N ARG A 531 7.06 24.55 -30.45
CA ARG A 531 7.60 24.69 -31.83
C ARG A 531 6.90 23.80 -32.86
N ARG A 532 6.14 22.79 -32.45
CA ARG A 532 5.44 21.84 -33.33
C ARG A 532 3.96 22.18 -33.58
N ARG A 533 3.41 23.27 -33.03
CA ARG A 533 2.07 23.75 -33.43
C ARG A 533 2.20 24.43 -34.79
N PRO A 534 1.60 23.91 -35.89
CA PRO A 534 1.57 24.60 -37.17
C PRO A 534 0.73 25.87 -37.00
N MET A 535 1.19 26.95 -37.63
CA MET A 535 0.45 28.20 -37.81
C MET A 535 -0.80 27.95 -38.64
#